data_16480fa60c890b83062fc9199e6021c1
#
_entry.id   16480fa60c890b83062fc9199e6021c1
#
_cell.length_a   1.000
_cell.length_b   1.000
_cell.length_c   1.000
_cell.angle_alpha   90.00
_cell.angle_beta   90.00
_cell.angle_gamma   90.00
#
_symmetry.space_group_name_H-M   'P 1'
#
loop_
_entity.id
_entity.type
_entity.pdbx_description
1 polymer ?
#
loop_
_entity_poly.entity_id
_entity_poly.type
_entity_poly.pdbx_seq_one_letter_code
_entity_poly.pdbx_strand_id
1 'polypeptide(L)'
;MSIPILSAIVRHPFWQRGGLLVARLMIAAIFAMACITKLMNLGGTASFIEAAGFPFGTPLAFIAAIFEAALLIAFLTGILMREAALLGAIYILFLAFAFHGPQAWGGNHMEFGVFTDHFAFAAGLLYMTAFGPGPLGLRR
;
A
#
# COMPACT_ATOMS: atom_id res chain seq x y z
N MET A 1 -21.38 -21.81 12.98
CA MET A 1 -21.25 -23.21 12.51
C MET A 1 -19.94 -23.27 11.69
N SER A 2 -18.91 -23.94 12.19
CA SER A 2 -17.62 -24.03 11.50
C SER A 2 -17.60 -25.33 10.66
N ILE A 3 -17.22 -25.22 9.42
CA ILE A 3 -16.98 -26.39 8.56
C ILE A 3 -15.66 -27.01 9.03
N PRO A 4 -15.63 -28.27 9.54
CA PRO A 4 -14.43 -28.85 10.19
C PRO A 4 -13.18 -28.82 9.30
N ILE A 5 -13.31 -29.09 8.01
CA ILE A 5 -12.21 -29.06 7.04
C ILE A 5 -11.63 -27.66 6.89
N LEU A 6 -12.48 -26.64 6.73
CA LEU A 6 -12.02 -25.26 6.60
C LEU A 6 -11.35 -24.76 7.90
N SER A 7 -11.89 -25.13 9.05
CA SER A 7 -11.28 -24.76 10.34
C SER A 7 -9.89 -25.39 10.54
N ALA A 8 -9.67 -26.61 10.05
CA ALA A 8 -8.34 -27.24 10.06
C ALA A 8 -7.36 -26.50 9.14
N ILE A 9 -7.81 -26.13 7.94
CA ILE A 9 -6.99 -25.36 6.97
C ILE A 9 -6.59 -24.01 7.54
N VAL A 10 -7.54 -23.20 8.04
CA VAL A 10 -7.26 -21.84 8.50
C VAL A 10 -6.47 -21.79 9.80
N ARG A 11 -6.49 -22.86 10.61
CA ARG A 11 -5.68 -22.97 11.83
C ARG A 11 -4.28 -23.54 11.58
N HIS A 12 -3.97 -23.92 10.35
CA HIS A 12 -2.66 -24.47 10.03
C HIS A 12 -1.56 -23.43 10.33
N PRO A 13 -0.45 -23.81 10.99
CA PRO A 13 0.64 -22.89 11.36
C PRO A 13 1.25 -22.11 10.18
N PHE A 14 1.06 -22.61 8.97
CA PHE A 14 1.46 -21.90 7.74
C PHE A 14 0.89 -20.48 7.68
N TRP A 15 -0.37 -20.28 8.03
CA TRP A 15 -1.01 -18.97 7.93
C TRP A 15 -0.42 -17.93 8.87
N GLN A 16 0.07 -18.37 10.03
CA GLN A 16 0.71 -17.46 10.99
C GLN A 16 2.15 -17.09 10.60
N ARG A 17 2.81 -17.91 9.80
CA ARG A 17 4.20 -17.70 9.38
C ARG A 17 4.30 -17.32 7.91
N GLY A 18 3.90 -18.23 7.03
CA GLY A 18 3.98 -18.05 5.58
C GLY A 18 2.94 -17.09 5.04
N GLY A 19 1.69 -17.17 5.52
CA GLY A 19 0.62 -16.29 5.07
C GLY A 19 0.89 -14.82 5.35
N LEU A 20 1.41 -14.49 6.54
CA LEU A 20 1.82 -13.12 6.88
C LEU A 20 2.99 -12.64 6.01
N LEU A 21 3.96 -13.51 5.72
CA LEU A 21 5.05 -13.18 4.80
C LEU A 21 4.54 -12.91 3.39
N VAL A 22 3.67 -13.77 2.87
CA VAL A 22 3.08 -13.59 1.52
C VAL A 22 2.31 -12.27 1.44
N ALA A 23 1.44 -11.99 2.40
CA ALA A 23 0.69 -10.73 2.46
C ALA A 23 1.64 -9.50 2.48
N ARG A 24 2.71 -9.57 3.27
CA ARG A 24 3.73 -8.53 3.33
C ARG A 24 4.45 -8.32 2.00
N LEU A 25 4.82 -9.42 1.32
CA LEU A 25 5.48 -9.35 0.01
C LEU A 25 4.54 -8.83 -1.09
N MET A 26 3.26 -9.15 -1.04
CA MET A 26 2.26 -8.59 -1.97
C MET A 26 2.15 -7.07 -1.81
N ILE A 27 2.06 -6.57 -0.59
CA ILE A 27 2.04 -5.12 -0.34
C ILE A 27 3.38 -4.47 -0.74
N ALA A 28 4.51 -5.11 -0.45
CA ALA A 28 5.82 -4.63 -0.88
C ALA A 28 5.91 -4.50 -2.41
N ALA A 29 5.36 -5.46 -3.15
CA ALA A 29 5.34 -5.41 -4.61
C ALA A 29 4.53 -4.22 -5.15
N ILE A 30 3.42 -3.85 -4.50
CA ILE A 30 2.62 -2.67 -4.88
C ILE A 30 3.46 -1.39 -4.72
N PHE A 31 4.13 -1.21 -3.58
CA PHE A 31 4.99 -0.05 -3.35
C PHE A 31 6.23 -0.05 -4.24
N ALA A 32 6.79 -1.23 -4.58
CA ALA A 32 7.87 -1.34 -5.55
C ALA A 32 7.43 -0.85 -6.93
N MET A 33 6.27 -1.31 -7.41
CA MET A 33 5.72 -0.86 -8.68
C MET A 33 5.44 0.65 -8.68
N ALA A 34 4.82 1.18 -7.63
CA ALA A 34 4.51 2.59 -7.50
C ALA A 34 5.77 3.46 -7.51
N CYS A 35 6.80 3.08 -6.74
CA CYS A 35 8.09 3.77 -6.70
C CYS A 35 8.80 3.72 -8.06
N ILE A 36 8.92 2.53 -8.67
CA ILE A 36 9.63 2.36 -9.94
C ILE A 36 8.95 3.15 -11.06
N THR A 37 7.63 3.08 -11.18
CA THR A 37 6.89 3.81 -12.22
C THR A 37 7.06 5.32 -12.10
N LYS A 38 7.07 5.87 -10.86
CA LYS A 38 7.33 7.29 -10.63
C LYS A 38 8.75 7.68 -11.02
N LEU A 39 9.75 6.88 -10.65
CA LEU A 39 11.15 7.14 -11.00
C LEU A 39 11.40 7.03 -12.51
N MET A 40 10.72 6.11 -13.21
CA MET A 40 10.85 5.97 -14.66
C MET A 40 10.18 7.10 -15.44
N ASN A 41 9.18 7.76 -14.87
CA ASN A 41 8.42 8.84 -15.51
C ASN A 41 8.10 9.98 -14.53
N LEU A 42 9.13 10.60 -13.98
CA LEU A 42 8.98 11.73 -13.04
C LEU A 42 8.21 12.90 -13.63
N GLY A 43 8.46 13.22 -14.90
CA GLY A 43 7.76 14.31 -15.58
C GLY A 43 6.26 14.06 -15.70
N GLY A 44 5.86 12.85 -16.10
CA GLY A 44 4.45 12.46 -16.16
C GLY A 44 3.80 12.44 -14.78
N THR A 45 4.51 11.95 -13.76
CA THR A 45 4.03 11.98 -12.36
C THR A 45 3.86 13.42 -11.88
N ALA A 46 4.81 14.30 -12.15
CA ALA A 46 4.73 15.72 -11.80
C ALA A 46 3.50 16.39 -12.44
N SER A 47 3.30 16.18 -13.73
CA SER A 47 2.13 16.71 -14.46
C SER A 47 0.81 16.18 -13.91
N PHE A 48 0.76 14.90 -13.51
CA PHE A 48 -0.42 14.30 -12.89
C PHE A 48 -0.74 14.95 -11.54
N ILE A 49 0.29 15.20 -10.71
CA ILE A 49 0.16 15.89 -9.42
C ILE A 49 -0.35 17.32 -9.62
N GLU A 50 0.20 18.06 -10.60
CA GLU A 50 -0.21 19.43 -10.90
C GLU A 50 -1.63 19.49 -11.46
N ALA A 51 -2.03 18.53 -12.28
CA ALA A 51 -3.39 18.41 -12.81
C ALA A 51 -4.43 18.16 -11.68
N ALA A 52 -4.03 17.54 -10.58
CA ALA A 52 -4.87 17.38 -9.38
C ALA A 52 -4.91 18.64 -8.50
N GLY A 53 -4.24 19.76 -8.91
CA GLY A 53 -4.26 21.04 -8.22
C GLY A 53 -3.15 21.23 -7.19
N PHE A 54 -2.18 20.33 -7.09
CA PHE A 54 -1.04 20.48 -6.19
C PHE A 54 0.10 21.24 -6.86
N PRO A 55 0.64 22.31 -6.25
CA PRO A 55 1.81 23.00 -6.77
C PRO A 55 3.07 22.13 -6.60
N PHE A 56 4.12 22.44 -7.35
CA PHE A 56 5.43 21.80 -7.22
C PHE A 56 5.42 20.29 -7.55
N GLY A 57 4.82 19.89 -8.67
CA GLY A 57 4.68 18.49 -9.08
C GLY A 57 5.98 17.70 -9.05
N THR A 58 7.10 18.23 -9.56
CA THR A 58 8.39 17.54 -9.59
C THR A 58 8.94 17.25 -8.18
N PRO A 59 9.08 18.21 -7.25
CA PRO A 59 9.47 17.91 -5.88
C PRO A 59 8.55 16.90 -5.19
N LEU A 60 7.23 17.03 -5.37
CA LEU A 60 6.28 16.11 -4.77
C LEU A 60 6.38 14.70 -5.35
N ALA A 61 6.64 14.55 -6.64
CA ALA A 61 6.88 13.25 -7.26
C ALA A 61 8.12 12.55 -6.68
N PHE A 62 9.21 13.28 -6.45
CA PHE A 62 10.40 12.74 -5.78
C PHE A 62 10.13 12.35 -4.34
N ILE A 63 9.45 13.21 -3.56
CA ILE A 63 9.10 12.93 -2.17
C ILE A 63 8.24 11.67 -2.09
N ALA A 64 7.24 11.53 -2.98
CA ALA A 64 6.39 10.35 -3.04
C ALA A 64 7.20 9.09 -3.36
N ALA A 65 8.10 9.14 -4.35
CA ALA A 65 8.94 8.00 -4.72
C ALA A 65 9.89 7.58 -3.58
N ILE A 66 10.53 8.53 -2.88
CA ILE A 66 11.38 8.26 -1.72
C ILE A 66 10.57 7.65 -0.58
N PHE A 67 9.39 8.18 -0.30
CA PHE A 67 8.50 7.66 0.73
C PHE A 67 8.05 6.22 0.43
N GLU A 68 7.65 5.94 -0.80
CA GLU A 68 7.27 4.60 -1.25
C GLU A 68 8.46 3.62 -1.20
N ALA A 69 9.67 4.07 -1.53
CA ALA A 69 10.89 3.26 -1.37
C ALA A 69 11.16 2.93 0.10
N ALA A 70 10.96 3.87 1.02
CA ALA A 70 11.11 3.62 2.45
C ALA A 70 10.07 2.60 2.97
N LEU A 71 8.82 2.71 2.54
CA LEU A 71 7.77 1.74 2.85
C LEU A 71 8.12 0.35 2.29
N LEU A 72 8.59 0.28 1.04
CA LEU A 72 9.05 -0.96 0.42
C LEU A 72 10.13 -1.65 1.25
N ILE A 73 11.17 -0.89 1.68
CA ILE A 73 12.25 -1.43 2.50
C ILE A 73 11.72 -1.94 3.84
N ALA A 74 10.82 -1.20 4.49
CA ALA A 74 10.20 -1.61 5.74
C ALA A 74 9.40 -2.92 5.58
N PHE A 75 8.64 -3.06 4.51
CA PHE A 75 7.87 -4.29 4.25
C PHE A 75 8.75 -5.47 3.85
N LEU A 76 9.83 -5.27 3.10
CA LEU A 76 10.77 -6.34 2.76
C LEU A 76 11.52 -6.85 3.98
N THR A 77 12.00 -5.95 4.83
CA THR A 77 12.81 -6.30 6.00
C THR A 77 11.97 -6.66 7.23
N GLY A 78 10.79 -6.05 7.38
CA GLY A 78 9.97 -6.12 8.59
C GLY A 78 10.40 -5.14 9.69
N ILE A 79 11.43 -4.32 9.44
CA ILE A 79 11.89 -3.28 10.37
C ILE A 79 10.90 -2.12 10.34
N LEU A 80 10.50 -1.61 11.52
CA LEU A 80 9.51 -0.53 11.67
C LEU A 80 8.21 -0.78 10.88
N MET A 81 7.86 -2.06 10.70
CA MET A 81 6.76 -2.41 9.79
C MET A 81 5.40 -1.89 10.27
N ARG A 82 5.16 -1.83 11.58
CA ARG A 82 3.89 -1.33 12.12
C ARG A 82 3.71 0.15 11.83
N GLU A 83 4.76 0.92 12.05
CA GLU A 83 4.82 2.35 11.79
C GLU A 83 4.72 2.64 10.30
N ALA A 84 5.46 1.91 9.49
CA ALA A 84 5.41 2.00 8.03
C ALA A 84 4.02 1.64 7.49
N ALA A 85 3.38 0.61 8.03
CA ALA A 85 2.04 0.21 7.63
C ALA A 85 0.98 1.28 7.99
N LEU A 86 1.09 1.90 9.16
CA LEU A 86 0.19 3.00 9.53
C LEU A 86 0.39 4.21 8.63
N LEU A 87 1.63 4.63 8.40
CA LEU A 87 1.94 5.74 7.50
C LEU A 87 1.51 5.44 6.06
N GLY A 88 1.73 4.20 5.61
CA GLY A 88 1.27 3.72 4.31
C GLY A 88 -0.25 3.75 4.17
N ALA A 89 -1.01 3.35 5.21
CA ALA A 89 -2.47 3.41 5.19
C ALA A 89 -2.98 4.86 5.06
N ILE A 90 -2.40 5.78 5.83
CA ILE A 90 -2.73 7.22 5.75
C ILE A 90 -2.41 7.76 4.35
N TYR A 91 -1.24 7.41 3.82
CA TYR A 91 -0.81 7.83 2.49
C TYR A 91 -1.72 7.30 1.38
N ILE A 92 -2.07 6.02 1.40
CA ILE A 92 -2.98 5.40 0.42
C ILE A 92 -4.37 6.04 0.47
N LEU A 93 -4.91 6.32 1.66
CA LEU A 93 -6.18 7.04 1.79
C LEU A 93 -6.08 8.47 1.27
N PHE A 94 -4.97 9.16 1.55
CA PHE A 94 -4.72 10.48 0.97
C PHE A 94 -4.74 10.42 -0.58
N LEU A 95 -4.03 9.46 -1.19
CA LEU A 95 -4.02 9.30 -2.64
C LEU A 95 -5.43 9.02 -3.20
N ALA A 96 -6.22 8.18 -2.52
CA ALA A 96 -7.60 7.89 -2.91
C ALA A 96 -8.41 9.17 -3.06
N PHE A 97 -8.42 10.01 -2.04
CA PHE A 97 -9.21 11.24 -2.07
C PHE A 97 -8.62 12.35 -2.93
N ALA A 98 -7.30 12.49 -2.95
CA ALA A 98 -6.63 13.55 -3.68
C ALA A 98 -6.67 13.35 -5.20
N PHE A 99 -6.55 12.11 -5.68
CA PHE A 99 -6.36 11.82 -7.10
C PHE A 99 -7.53 11.04 -7.72
N HIS A 100 -8.22 10.20 -6.94
CA HIS A 100 -9.26 9.29 -7.41
C HIS A 100 -10.62 9.53 -6.71
N GLY A 101 -10.77 10.66 -6.01
CA GLY A 101 -11.99 11.00 -5.29
C GLY A 101 -13.17 11.36 -6.21
N PRO A 102 -14.31 11.77 -5.63
CA PRO A 102 -15.54 12.08 -6.39
C PRO A 102 -15.35 13.07 -7.53
N GLN A 103 -14.38 13.98 -7.42
CA GLN A 103 -14.04 14.95 -8.45
C GLN A 103 -13.52 14.30 -9.76
N ALA A 104 -12.93 13.10 -9.67
CA ALA A 104 -12.36 12.38 -10.80
C ALA A 104 -13.37 11.42 -11.48
N TRP A 105 -14.51 11.12 -10.83
CA TRP A 105 -15.39 10.07 -11.32
C TRP A 105 -16.11 10.47 -12.61
N GLY A 106 -16.77 11.64 -12.71
CA GLY A 106 -17.34 12.21 -13.93
C GLY A 106 -18.00 11.22 -14.91
N GLY A 107 -18.56 10.10 -14.43
CA GLY A 107 -19.02 8.97 -15.24
C GLY A 107 -17.94 7.93 -15.56
N ASN A 108 -16.71 8.09 -15.06
CA ASN A 108 -15.63 7.14 -15.25
C ASN A 108 -15.63 6.06 -14.16
N HIS A 109 -16.21 4.90 -14.47
CA HIS A 109 -16.29 3.76 -13.55
C HIS A 109 -14.91 3.23 -13.15
N MET A 110 -13.88 3.42 -13.96
CA MET A 110 -12.52 2.99 -13.65
C MET A 110 -11.97 3.80 -12.47
N GLU A 111 -12.15 5.13 -12.45
CA GLU A 111 -11.72 5.98 -11.34
C GLU A 111 -12.41 5.61 -10.02
N PHE A 112 -13.69 5.30 -10.06
CA PHE A 112 -14.40 4.78 -8.89
C PHE A 112 -13.83 3.43 -8.43
N GLY A 113 -13.49 2.54 -9.36
CA GLY A 113 -12.82 1.27 -9.05
C GLY A 113 -11.48 1.49 -8.36
N VAL A 114 -10.61 2.35 -8.93
CA VAL A 114 -9.32 2.69 -8.32
C VAL A 114 -9.48 3.31 -6.94
N PHE A 115 -10.46 4.19 -6.75
CA PHE A 115 -10.77 4.75 -5.44
C PHE A 115 -11.11 3.66 -4.41
N THR A 116 -11.98 2.71 -4.76
CA THR A 116 -12.36 1.63 -3.84
C THR A 116 -11.22 0.65 -3.56
N ASP A 117 -10.35 0.39 -4.54
CA ASP A 117 -9.16 -0.45 -4.35
C ASP A 117 -8.19 0.13 -3.30
N HIS A 118 -8.08 1.45 -3.22
CA HIS A 118 -7.27 2.10 -2.18
C HIS A 118 -7.76 1.78 -0.77
N PHE A 119 -9.06 1.63 -0.56
CA PHE A 119 -9.61 1.21 0.74
C PHE A 119 -9.23 -0.24 1.07
N ALA A 120 -9.23 -1.14 0.09
CA ALA A 120 -8.77 -2.50 0.31
C ALA A 120 -7.28 -2.55 0.68
N PHE A 121 -6.43 -1.75 0.02
CA PHE A 121 -5.01 -1.62 0.37
C PHE A 121 -4.81 -1.03 1.76
N ALA A 122 -5.54 0.04 2.10
CA ALA A 122 -5.48 0.66 3.41
C ALA A 122 -5.91 -0.32 4.51
N ALA A 123 -6.96 -1.11 4.28
CA ALA A 123 -7.40 -2.15 5.22
C ALA A 123 -6.30 -3.20 5.46
N GLY A 124 -5.63 -3.67 4.39
CA GLY A 124 -4.48 -4.57 4.51
C GLY A 124 -3.34 -3.99 5.34
N LEU A 125 -3.02 -2.71 5.13
CA LEU A 125 -1.99 -1.99 5.88
C LEU A 125 -2.39 -1.80 7.36
N LEU A 126 -3.65 -1.51 7.66
CA LEU A 126 -4.15 -1.43 9.04
C LEU A 126 -4.06 -2.79 9.75
N TYR A 127 -4.34 -3.89 9.07
CA TYR A 127 -4.08 -5.23 9.59
C TYR A 127 -2.60 -5.43 9.92
N MET A 128 -1.70 -5.02 9.03
CA MET A 128 -0.26 -5.10 9.28
C MET A 128 0.20 -4.22 10.44
N THR A 129 -0.41 -3.06 10.64
CA THR A 129 -0.20 -2.22 11.82
C THR A 129 -0.54 -2.97 13.10
N ALA A 130 -1.65 -3.69 13.12
CA ALA A 130 -2.11 -4.43 14.29
C ALA A 130 -1.25 -5.69 14.58
N PHE A 131 -0.94 -6.48 13.55
CA PHE A 131 -0.27 -7.77 13.72
C PHE A 131 1.25 -7.72 13.59
N GLY A 132 1.80 -6.70 12.92
CA GLY A 132 3.25 -6.55 12.70
C GLY A 132 3.81 -7.53 11.66
N PRO A 133 5.16 -7.67 11.60
CA PRO A 133 5.86 -8.38 10.51
C PRO A 133 5.70 -9.91 10.54
N GLY A 134 5.12 -10.45 11.60
CA GLY A 134 5.13 -11.89 11.83
C GLY A 134 6.52 -12.43 12.23
N PRO A 135 6.65 -13.75 12.39
CA PRO A 135 7.87 -14.38 12.91
C PRO A 135 9.06 -14.35 11.93
N LEU A 136 8.82 -14.04 10.64
CA LEU A 136 9.85 -13.97 9.61
C LEU A 136 10.29 -12.52 9.29
N GLY A 137 9.97 -11.56 10.13
CA GLY A 137 10.50 -10.20 10.06
C GLY A 137 11.80 -10.07 10.84
N LEU A 138 12.70 -9.16 10.40
CA LEU A 138 13.84 -8.78 11.22
C LEU A 138 13.31 -8.03 12.45
N ARG A 139 13.59 -8.57 13.62
CA ARG A 139 13.17 -7.97 14.89
C ARG A 139 14.26 -7.00 15.36
N ARG A 140 13.87 -5.79 15.65
CA ARG A 140 14.56 -4.94 16.61
C ARG A 140 13.69 -4.70 17.81
#